data_fe64e84ed944233769ef0f665ac09565
#
_entry.id   fe64e84ed944233769ef0f665ac09565
#
_cell.length_a   1.000
_cell.length_b   1.000
_cell.length_c   1.000
_cell.angle_alpha   90.00
_cell.angle_beta   90.00
_cell.angle_gamma   90.00
#
_symmetry.space_group_name_H-M   'P 1'
#
loop_
_entity.id
_entity.type
_entity.pdbx_description
1 polymer ?
#
loop_
_entity_poly.entity_id
_entity_poly.type
_entity_poly.pdbx_seq_one_letter_code
_entity_poly.pdbx_strand_id
1 'polypeptide(L)'
;MVTLDEVPEAVQAVLVEFFAQQRNHLAGIQPEAVDVLEQFVLGGGKRLRPLFAWAGYTGVGGSEDPQAVLRAVSSLELIQACALLHDDIIDSSDTRRGRPTAHRTVETRHRERGWSGDSAHFGRSVAI
;
A
#
# COMPACT_ATOMS: atom_id res chain seq x y z
N MET A 1 -17.49 -16.32 10.62
CA MET A 1 -16.85 -16.41 9.28
C MET A 1 -17.04 -15.06 8.59
N VAL A 2 -16.02 -14.54 7.94
CA VAL A 2 -16.10 -13.28 7.19
C VAL A 2 -16.87 -13.53 5.88
N THR A 3 -17.94 -12.77 5.68
CA THR A 3 -18.72 -12.83 4.42
C THR A 3 -18.04 -12.02 3.33
N LEU A 4 -18.42 -12.24 2.06
CA LEU A 4 -17.82 -11.51 0.94
C LEU A 4 -17.94 -9.99 1.07
N ASP A 5 -19.07 -9.53 1.59
CA ASP A 5 -19.32 -8.09 1.78
C ASP A 5 -18.44 -7.47 2.88
N GLU A 6 -17.99 -8.28 3.83
CA GLU A 6 -17.13 -7.85 4.93
C GLU A 6 -15.64 -7.90 4.58
N VAL A 7 -15.25 -8.61 3.51
CA VAL A 7 -13.83 -8.78 3.15
C VAL A 7 -13.09 -7.45 2.96
N PRO A 8 -13.62 -6.45 2.24
CA PRO A 8 -12.90 -5.19 2.07
C PRO A 8 -12.55 -4.50 3.38
N GLU A 9 -13.48 -4.48 4.33
CA GLU A 9 -13.27 -3.90 5.65
C GLU A 9 -12.30 -4.72 6.48
N ALA A 10 -12.41 -6.05 6.43
CA ALA A 10 -11.49 -6.95 7.13
C ALA A 10 -10.06 -6.83 6.61
N VAL A 11 -9.88 -6.71 5.29
CA VAL A 11 -8.57 -6.47 4.67
C VAL A 11 -8.01 -5.10 5.08
N GLN A 12 -8.85 -4.07 5.11
CA GLN A 12 -8.44 -2.75 5.58
C GLN A 12 -7.90 -2.81 7.01
N ALA A 13 -8.58 -3.52 7.91
CA ALA A 13 -8.16 -3.70 9.30
C ALA A 13 -6.80 -4.43 9.39
N VAL A 14 -6.61 -5.48 8.61
CA VAL A 14 -5.32 -6.20 8.53
C VAL A 14 -4.19 -5.28 8.08
N LEU A 15 -4.42 -4.47 7.04
CA LEU A 15 -3.41 -3.55 6.53
C LEU A 15 -3.09 -2.43 7.53
N VAL A 16 -4.08 -1.89 8.22
CA VAL A 16 -3.87 -0.89 9.29
C VAL A 16 -2.97 -1.47 10.39
N GLU A 17 -3.27 -2.67 10.86
CA GLU A 17 -2.45 -3.34 11.87
C GLU A 17 -1.03 -3.61 11.37
N PHE A 18 -0.91 -4.07 10.12
CA PHE A 18 0.39 -4.32 9.49
C PHE A 18 1.26 -3.06 9.51
N PHE A 19 0.75 -1.92 9.07
CA PHE A 19 1.53 -0.68 9.06
C PHE A 19 1.87 -0.19 10.47
N ALA A 20 0.98 -0.35 11.44
CA ALA A 20 1.28 -0.03 12.84
C ALA A 20 2.46 -0.86 13.37
N GLN A 21 2.50 -2.15 13.05
CA GLN A 21 3.62 -3.03 13.41
C GLN A 21 4.91 -2.64 12.69
N GLN A 22 4.84 -2.35 11.39
CA GLN A 22 6.01 -1.94 10.60
C GLN A 22 6.61 -0.62 11.07
N ARG A 23 5.80 0.33 11.52
CA ARG A 23 6.30 1.58 12.11
C ARG A 23 7.18 1.33 13.32
N ASN A 24 6.81 0.37 14.16
CA ASN A 24 7.61 0.00 15.33
C ASN A 24 8.94 -0.65 14.93
N HIS A 25 8.94 -1.49 13.90
CA HIS A 25 10.16 -2.14 13.40
C HIS A 25 11.09 -1.19 12.66
N LEU A 26 10.52 -0.21 11.95
CA LEU A 26 11.25 0.75 11.12
C LEU A 26 11.46 2.10 11.81
N ALA A 27 11.19 2.18 13.11
CA ALA A 27 11.42 3.40 13.89
C ALA A 27 12.88 3.85 13.76
N GLY A 28 13.07 5.06 13.23
CA GLY A 28 14.39 5.63 12.97
C GLY A 28 14.96 5.37 11.58
N ILE A 29 14.27 4.58 10.74
CA ILE A 29 14.70 4.29 9.37
C ILE A 29 13.68 4.89 8.39
N GLN A 30 13.76 6.05 7.89
CA GLN A 30 12.91 6.59 6.82
C GLN A 30 11.40 6.64 7.15
N PRO A 31 10.97 7.36 8.19
CA PRO A 31 9.54 7.46 8.53
C PRO A 31 8.68 8.02 7.37
N GLU A 32 9.23 8.89 6.53
CA GLU A 32 8.53 9.44 5.37
C GLU A 32 8.17 8.38 4.32
N ALA A 33 9.05 7.42 4.07
CA ALA A 33 8.79 6.35 3.11
C ALA A 33 7.62 5.47 3.59
N VAL A 34 7.59 5.15 4.88
CA VAL A 34 6.49 4.39 5.48
C VAL A 34 5.19 5.18 5.42
N ASP A 35 5.22 6.49 5.71
CA ASP A 35 4.05 7.37 5.62
C ASP A 35 3.44 7.40 4.22
N VAL A 36 4.27 7.58 3.21
CA VAL A 36 3.82 7.64 1.82
C VAL A 36 3.22 6.32 1.39
N LEU A 37 3.87 5.20 1.73
CA LEU A 37 3.38 3.87 1.40
C LEU A 37 2.05 3.56 2.11
N GLU A 38 1.96 3.88 3.41
CA GLU A 38 0.73 3.69 4.18
C GLU A 38 -0.43 4.50 3.59
N GLN A 39 -0.23 5.77 3.32
CA GLN A 39 -1.24 6.62 2.70
C GLN A 39 -1.67 6.07 1.34
N PHE A 40 -0.74 5.56 0.56
CA PHE A 40 -1.02 4.97 -0.74
C PHE A 40 -1.88 3.70 -0.61
N VAL A 41 -1.50 2.77 0.25
CA VAL A 41 -2.19 1.48 0.43
C VAL A 41 -3.53 1.66 1.13
N LEU A 42 -3.60 2.46 2.20
CA LEU A 42 -4.82 2.67 2.99
C LEU A 42 -5.78 3.69 2.37
N GLY A 43 -5.29 4.51 1.45
CA GLY A 43 -6.03 5.66 0.89
C GLY A 43 -7.14 5.30 -0.09
N GLY A 44 -7.42 4.04 -0.35
CA GLY A 44 -8.51 3.68 -1.24
C GLY A 44 -8.32 2.37 -1.98
N GLY A 45 -9.29 2.09 -2.83
CA GLY A 45 -9.38 0.86 -3.60
C GLY A 45 -10.52 -0.03 -3.13
N LYS A 46 -11.08 -0.76 -4.07
CA LYS A 46 -12.22 -1.65 -3.82
C LYS A 46 -11.82 -2.99 -3.20
N ARG A 47 -10.52 -3.22 -3.00
CA ARG A 47 -9.97 -4.48 -2.46
C ARG A 47 -10.42 -5.70 -3.25
N LEU A 48 -10.54 -5.58 -4.58
CA LEU A 48 -11.09 -6.63 -5.44
C LEU A 48 -10.19 -7.87 -5.49
N ARG A 49 -8.86 -7.70 -5.50
CA ARG A 49 -7.94 -8.85 -5.54
C ARG A 49 -8.05 -9.72 -4.29
N PRO A 50 -7.97 -9.18 -3.07
CA PRO A 50 -8.25 -9.95 -1.87
C PRO A 50 -9.64 -10.57 -1.85
N LEU A 51 -10.64 -9.84 -2.34
CA LEU A 51 -12.03 -10.33 -2.41
C LEU A 51 -12.15 -11.57 -3.30
N PHE A 52 -11.56 -11.54 -4.51
CA PHE A 52 -11.57 -12.69 -5.41
C PHE A 52 -10.77 -13.87 -4.84
N ALA A 53 -9.63 -13.62 -4.23
CA ALA A 53 -8.83 -14.66 -3.60
C ALA A 53 -9.59 -15.32 -2.44
N TRP A 54 -10.25 -14.53 -1.60
CA TRP A 54 -11.10 -15.01 -0.53
C TRP A 54 -12.28 -15.85 -1.06
N ALA A 55 -12.98 -15.35 -2.09
CA ALA A 55 -14.09 -16.06 -2.71
C ALA A 55 -13.66 -17.41 -3.31
N GLY A 56 -12.51 -17.45 -3.99
CA GLY A 56 -11.95 -18.69 -4.51
C GLY A 56 -11.61 -19.69 -3.41
N TYR A 57 -10.95 -19.23 -2.35
CA TYR A 57 -10.61 -20.05 -1.19
C TYR A 57 -11.84 -20.66 -0.51
N THR A 58 -12.83 -19.83 -0.21
CA THR A 58 -14.06 -20.30 0.44
C THR A 58 -14.91 -21.16 -0.48
N GLY A 59 -14.90 -20.86 -1.78
CA GLY A 59 -15.65 -21.61 -2.80
C GLY A 59 -15.19 -23.06 -2.96
N VAL A 60 -13.93 -23.37 -2.66
CA VAL A 60 -13.41 -24.74 -2.69
C VAL A 60 -13.44 -25.41 -1.30
N GLY A 61 -14.10 -24.81 -0.32
CA GLY A 61 -14.25 -25.39 1.01
C GLY A 61 -13.03 -25.22 1.90
N GLY A 62 -12.28 -24.16 1.74
CA GLY A 62 -11.13 -23.85 2.61
C GLY A 62 -11.53 -23.77 4.08
N SER A 63 -10.73 -24.37 4.96
CA SER A 63 -11.04 -24.53 6.39
C SER A 63 -9.92 -24.08 7.33
N GLU A 64 -8.92 -23.37 6.79
CA GLU A 64 -7.83 -22.80 7.59
C GLU A 64 -8.32 -21.65 8.49
N ASP A 65 -7.46 -21.23 9.42
CA ASP A 65 -7.73 -20.07 10.26
C ASP A 65 -8.09 -18.85 9.42
N PRO A 66 -9.29 -18.27 9.55
CA PRO A 66 -9.72 -17.12 8.77
C PRO A 66 -8.78 -15.93 8.85
N GLN A 67 -8.15 -15.71 10.01
CA GLN A 67 -7.20 -14.59 10.18
C GLN A 67 -5.92 -14.81 9.38
N ALA A 68 -5.41 -16.04 9.36
CA ALA A 68 -4.24 -16.37 8.54
C ALA A 68 -4.53 -16.18 7.04
N VAL A 69 -5.70 -16.61 6.60
CA VAL A 69 -6.13 -16.44 5.21
C VAL A 69 -6.33 -14.96 4.85
N LEU A 70 -6.95 -14.17 5.75
CA LEU A 70 -7.10 -12.72 5.54
C LEU A 70 -5.74 -12.03 5.39
N ARG A 71 -4.76 -12.38 6.22
CA ARG A 71 -3.39 -11.84 6.08
C ARG A 71 -2.78 -12.21 4.73
N ALA A 72 -2.94 -13.48 4.33
CA ALA A 72 -2.41 -13.95 3.04
C ALA A 72 -3.03 -13.20 1.86
N VAL A 73 -4.36 -13.07 1.80
CA VAL A 73 -5.02 -12.37 0.69
C VAL A 73 -4.77 -10.86 0.72
N SER A 74 -4.58 -10.28 1.91
CA SER A 74 -4.25 -8.86 2.07
C SER A 74 -2.90 -8.51 1.46
N SER A 75 -1.95 -9.47 1.39
CA SER A 75 -0.64 -9.26 0.78
C SER A 75 -0.75 -8.88 -0.71
N LEU A 76 -1.82 -9.25 -1.37
CA LEU A 76 -2.08 -8.88 -2.76
C LEU A 76 -2.19 -7.36 -2.95
N GLU A 77 -2.66 -6.65 -1.93
CA GLU A 77 -2.73 -5.19 -1.96
C GLU A 77 -1.32 -4.54 -1.91
N LEU A 78 -0.38 -5.16 -1.21
CA LEU A 78 1.02 -4.69 -1.16
C LEU A 78 1.72 -4.93 -2.51
N ILE A 79 1.49 -6.08 -3.14
CA ILE A 79 2.00 -6.38 -4.48
C ILE A 79 1.43 -5.39 -5.50
N GLN A 80 0.14 -5.12 -5.42
CA GLN A 80 -0.52 -4.14 -6.29
C GLN A 80 0.04 -2.73 -6.09
N ALA A 81 0.26 -2.32 -4.83
CA ALA A 81 0.88 -1.03 -4.53
C ALA A 81 2.27 -0.92 -5.14
N CYS A 82 3.09 -1.95 -5.01
CA CYS A 82 4.41 -2.01 -5.64
C CYS A 82 4.32 -1.80 -7.16
N ALA A 83 3.42 -2.51 -7.83
CA ALA A 83 3.23 -2.38 -9.27
C ALA A 83 2.79 -0.97 -9.67
N LEU A 84 1.83 -0.39 -8.96
CA LEU A 84 1.29 0.94 -9.26
C LEU A 84 2.29 2.06 -8.99
N LEU A 85 3.07 1.96 -7.91
CA LEU A 85 4.12 2.94 -7.60
C LEU A 85 5.19 2.99 -8.68
N HIS A 86 5.62 1.83 -9.18
CA HIS A 86 6.60 1.73 -10.25
C HIS A 86 6.03 2.16 -11.60
N ASP A 87 4.78 1.79 -11.89
CA ASP A 87 4.08 2.21 -13.10
C ASP A 87 3.99 3.73 -13.22
N ASP A 88 3.67 4.40 -12.11
CA ASP A 88 3.63 5.86 -12.05
C ASP A 88 4.98 6.51 -12.35
N ILE A 89 6.09 5.89 -11.92
CA ILE A 89 7.44 6.36 -12.24
C ILE A 89 7.73 6.17 -13.73
N ILE A 90 7.43 4.99 -14.26
CA ILE A 90 7.67 4.64 -15.67
C ILE A 90 6.89 5.60 -16.58
N ASP A 91 5.64 5.86 -16.26
CA ASP A 91 4.75 6.74 -17.04
C ASP A 91 4.97 8.23 -16.76
N SER A 92 5.83 8.59 -15.81
CA SER A 92 6.03 9.96 -15.33
C SER A 92 4.72 10.63 -14.92
N SER A 93 3.82 9.86 -14.30
CA SER A 93 2.51 10.34 -13.86
C SER A 93 2.62 11.29 -12.68
N ASP A 94 1.92 12.41 -12.74
CA ASP A 94 1.90 13.42 -11.66
C ASP A 94 0.81 13.13 -10.63
N THR A 95 -0.28 12.48 -11.04
CA THR A 95 -1.45 12.22 -10.20
C THR A 95 -1.96 10.80 -10.35
N ARG A 96 -2.57 10.31 -9.29
CA ARG A 96 -3.32 9.06 -9.24
C ARG A 96 -4.54 9.23 -8.34
N ARG A 97 -5.73 8.92 -8.85
CA ARG A 97 -7.02 9.08 -8.15
C ARG A 97 -7.22 10.51 -7.59
N GLY A 98 -6.81 11.52 -8.37
CA GLY A 98 -6.92 12.93 -7.97
C GLY A 98 -5.93 13.39 -6.92
N ARG A 99 -4.95 12.56 -6.53
CA ARG A 99 -3.89 12.90 -5.58
C ARG A 99 -2.53 12.83 -6.27
N PRO A 100 -1.51 13.56 -5.76
CA PRO A 100 -0.14 13.40 -6.27
C PRO A 100 0.31 11.94 -6.18
N THR A 101 1.08 11.50 -7.16
CA THR A 101 1.75 10.19 -7.11
C THR A 101 2.76 10.14 -5.96
N ALA A 102 3.13 8.94 -5.52
CA ALA A 102 4.05 8.77 -4.40
C ALA A 102 5.39 9.45 -4.63
N HIS A 103 5.98 9.26 -5.81
CA HIS A 103 7.27 9.90 -6.12
C HIS A 103 7.17 11.43 -6.18
N ARG A 104 6.05 11.99 -6.63
CA ARG A 104 5.82 13.44 -6.62
C ARG A 104 5.60 13.99 -5.21
N THR A 105 4.94 13.22 -4.35
CA THR A 105 4.78 13.59 -2.93
C THR A 105 6.14 13.66 -2.23
N VAL A 106 7.01 12.68 -2.43
CA VAL A 106 8.36 12.68 -1.85
C VAL A 106 9.21 13.81 -2.42
N GLU A 107 9.14 14.05 -3.72
CA GLU A 107 9.80 15.17 -4.38
C GLU A 107 9.43 16.51 -3.74
N THR A 108 8.14 16.74 -3.53
CA THR A 108 7.63 17.96 -2.90
C THR A 108 8.15 18.13 -1.47
N ARG A 109 8.14 17.07 -0.68
CA ARG A 109 8.67 17.08 0.70
C ARG A 109 10.16 17.41 0.72
N HIS A 110 10.93 16.83 -0.17
CA HIS A 110 12.36 17.13 -0.30
C HIS A 110 12.60 18.62 -0.61
N ARG A 111 11.83 19.17 -1.55
CA ARG A 111 11.92 20.59 -1.94
C ARG A 111 11.53 21.52 -0.79
N GLU A 112 10.43 21.23 -0.11
CA GLU A 112 9.94 22.04 1.01
C GLU A 112 10.90 22.05 2.20
N ARG A 113 11.64 20.97 2.42
CA ARG A 113 12.65 20.89 3.49
C ARG A 113 13.98 21.53 3.12
N GLY A 114 14.14 21.97 1.88
CA GLY A 114 15.37 22.61 1.40
C GLY A 114 16.59 21.68 1.41
N TRP A 115 16.37 20.38 1.29
CA TRP A 115 17.47 19.42 1.23
C TRP A 115 18.24 19.57 -0.08
N SER A 116 19.55 19.27 -0.03
CA SER A 116 20.42 19.35 -1.20
C SER A 116 20.10 18.24 -2.21
N GLY A 117 20.46 18.49 -3.47
CA GLY A 117 20.31 17.54 -4.55
C GLY A 117 19.00 17.74 -5.35
N ASP A 118 18.82 16.88 -6.35
CA ASP A 118 17.68 16.91 -7.25
C ASP A 118 16.45 16.28 -6.57
N SER A 119 15.40 17.09 -6.36
CA SER A 119 14.18 16.65 -5.68
C SER A 119 13.43 15.57 -6.47
N ALA A 120 13.38 15.67 -7.80
CA ALA A 120 12.72 14.67 -8.64
C ALA A 120 13.45 13.32 -8.58
N HIS A 121 14.77 13.32 -8.60
CA HIS A 121 15.57 12.11 -8.45
C HIS A 121 15.38 11.48 -7.09
N PHE A 122 15.38 12.27 -6.02
CA PHE A 122 15.12 11.80 -4.68
C PHE A 122 13.73 11.15 -4.56
N GLY A 123 12.70 11.77 -5.13
CA GLY A 123 11.34 11.24 -5.14
C GLY A 123 11.27 9.87 -5.81
N ARG A 124 11.85 9.72 -6.99
CA ARG A 124 11.91 8.43 -7.69
C ARG A 124 12.68 7.38 -6.90
N SER A 125 13.83 7.75 -6.34
CA SER A 125 14.68 6.83 -5.58
C SER A 125 13.98 6.28 -4.33
N VAL A 126 13.24 7.11 -3.61
CA VAL A 126 12.47 6.66 -2.44
C VAL A 126 11.30 5.76 -2.84
N ALA A 127 10.64 6.05 -3.97
CA ALA A 127 9.48 5.26 -4.43
C ALA A 127 9.87 3.89 -5.01
N ILE A 128 11.11 3.67 -5.39
CA ILE A 128 11.61 2.37 -5.83
C ILE A 128 11.79 1.43 -4.63
#